data_30e1b3b22084cf0d33632be21c27ef47
#
_entry.id   30e1b3b22084cf0d33632be21c27ef47
#
_cell.length_a   1.000
_cell.length_b   1.000
_cell.length_c   1.000
_cell.angle_alpha   90.00
_cell.angle_beta   90.00
_cell.angle_gamma   90.00
#
_symmetry.space_group_name_H-M   'P 1'
#
loop_
_entity.id
_entity.type
_entity.pdbx_description
1 polymer ?
#
loop_
_entity_poly.entity_id
_entity_poly.type
_entity_poly.pdbx_seq_one_letter_code
_entity_poly.pdbx_strand_id
1 'polypeptide(L)'
;ADSLREVTHQRDIALVIDSHMLLVERLGLDGVHLTDGARSVRKVRKDLGDDAIVGAFCHNSRHDGMTAGELGADYVSFGPVGVTPLGDGRQAEPDLFQWWSQMIEVPVVAEGALDLPLVRQLAPYTDFFGLGPELWSSEDPMATLQAFIAAMR
;
A
#
# COMPACT_ATOMS: atom_id res chain seq x y z
N ALA A 1 3.89 -13.97 13.17
CA ALA A 1 3.28 -14.22 11.86
C ALA A 1 2.17 -15.25 11.92
N ASP A 2 2.36 -16.41 12.57
CA ASP A 2 1.37 -17.51 12.57
C ASP A 2 0.01 -17.11 13.14
N SER A 3 0.00 -16.43 14.29
CA SER A 3 -1.26 -15.98 14.91
C SER A 3 -2.04 -15.00 14.03
N LEU A 4 -1.32 -14.10 13.34
CA LEU A 4 -1.93 -13.16 12.40
C LEU A 4 -2.45 -13.88 11.16
N ARG A 5 -1.69 -14.84 10.64
CA ARG A 5 -2.08 -15.63 9.48
C ARG A 5 -3.41 -16.37 9.72
N GLU A 6 -3.56 -16.99 10.87
CA GLU A 6 -4.81 -17.68 11.21
C GLU A 6 -6.01 -16.73 11.22
N VAL A 7 -5.86 -15.57 11.85
CA VAL A 7 -6.93 -14.56 11.92
C VAL A 7 -7.30 -14.00 10.55
N THR A 8 -6.29 -13.66 9.75
CA THR A 8 -6.52 -13.09 8.41
C THR A 8 -7.12 -14.12 7.47
N HIS A 9 -6.63 -15.38 7.52
CA HIS A 9 -7.14 -16.46 6.69
C HIS A 9 -8.62 -16.76 6.99
N GLN A 10 -9.00 -16.83 8.28
CA GLN A 10 -10.40 -17.04 8.66
C GLN A 10 -11.35 -15.91 8.20
N ARG A 11 -10.81 -14.75 7.90
CA ARG A 11 -11.59 -13.56 7.48
C ARG A 11 -11.42 -13.21 6.00
N ASP A 12 -10.74 -14.05 5.24
CA ASP A 12 -10.44 -13.81 3.84
C ASP A 12 -9.71 -12.47 3.62
N ILE A 13 -8.73 -12.19 4.49
CA ILE A 13 -7.89 -10.99 4.42
C ILE A 13 -6.48 -11.40 4.00
N ALA A 14 -5.99 -10.84 2.91
CA ALA A 14 -4.63 -11.09 2.45
C ALA A 14 -3.59 -10.54 3.45
N LEU A 15 -2.57 -11.34 3.73
CA LEU A 15 -1.47 -10.97 4.63
C LEU A 15 -0.16 -10.92 3.85
N VAL A 16 0.39 -9.73 3.69
CA VAL A 16 1.68 -9.52 3.04
C VAL A 16 2.73 -9.09 4.06
N ILE A 17 4.00 -9.39 3.76
CA ILE A 17 5.12 -9.02 4.62
C ILE A 17 5.96 -7.93 3.94
N ASP A 18 6.47 -7.00 4.74
CA ASP A 18 7.35 -5.94 4.26
C ASP A 18 8.72 -6.51 3.90
N SER A 19 9.12 -6.33 2.65
CA SER A 19 10.48 -6.56 2.09
C SER A 19 11.05 -7.98 2.19
N HIS A 20 10.57 -8.84 3.07
CA HIS A 20 11.16 -10.13 3.39
C HIS A 20 10.55 -11.27 2.56
N MET A 21 10.76 -11.26 1.25
CA MET A 21 10.13 -12.20 0.32
C MET A 21 10.37 -13.67 0.66
N LEU A 22 11.53 -14.02 1.24
CA LEU A 22 11.85 -15.41 1.60
C LEU A 22 10.92 -15.97 2.69
N LEU A 23 10.27 -15.10 3.45
CA LEU A 23 9.34 -15.50 4.49
C LEU A 23 7.93 -15.77 3.93
N VAL A 24 7.64 -15.35 2.71
CA VAL A 24 6.32 -15.55 2.10
C VAL A 24 5.98 -17.03 2.01
N GLU A 25 6.80 -17.81 1.34
CA GLU A 25 6.59 -19.27 1.21
C GLU A 25 6.76 -19.98 2.54
N ARG A 26 7.82 -19.63 3.29
CA ARG A 26 8.14 -20.29 4.55
C ARG A 26 7.03 -20.18 5.58
N LEU A 27 6.33 -19.03 5.64
CA LEU A 27 5.26 -18.76 6.60
C LEU A 27 3.86 -18.91 6.01
N GLY A 28 3.74 -19.23 4.72
CA GLY A 28 2.45 -19.36 4.05
C GLY A 28 1.69 -18.04 3.97
N LEU A 29 2.40 -16.94 3.67
CA LEU A 29 1.82 -15.60 3.51
C LEU A 29 1.32 -15.40 2.07
N ASP A 30 0.46 -14.40 1.88
CA ASP A 30 -0.14 -14.15 0.56
C ASP A 30 0.79 -13.37 -0.38
N GLY A 31 1.76 -12.64 0.16
CA GLY A 31 2.68 -11.88 -0.68
C GLY A 31 3.64 -10.99 0.09
N VAL A 32 4.23 -10.05 -0.64
CA VAL A 32 5.25 -9.13 -0.14
C VAL A 32 4.94 -7.69 -0.56
N HIS A 33 5.22 -6.76 0.34
CA HIS A 33 5.19 -5.32 0.07
C HIS A 33 6.62 -4.78 -0.02
N LEU A 34 7.05 -4.39 -1.22
CA LEU A 34 8.39 -3.89 -1.47
C LEU A 34 8.46 -2.38 -1.21
N THR A 35 9.61 -1.92 -0.67
CA THR A 35 9.81 -0.53 -0.28
C THR A 35 10.89 0.19 -1.09
N ASP A 36 11.41 -0.46 -2.12
CA ASP A 36 12.51 0.05 -2.96
C ASP A 36 12.06 0.46 -4.38
N GLY A 37 10.82 0.91 -4.52
CA GLY A 37 10.24 1.28 -5.79
C GLY A 37 10.07 0.06 -6.71
N ALA A 38 10.49 0.19 -7.96
CA ALA A 38 10.41 -0.89 -8.94
C ALA A 38 11.59 -1.88 -8.92
N ARG A 39 12.61 -1.59 -8.13
CA ARG A 39 13.93 -2.27 -8.21
C ARG A 39 13.84 -3.78 -8.09
N SER A 40 13.10 -4.29 -7.12
CA SER A 40 13.04 -5.72 -6.80
C SER A 40 11.85 -6.45 -7.41
N VAL A 41 10.92 -5.76 -8.05
CA VAL A 41 9.65 -6.34 -8.51
C VAL A 41 9.87 -7.51 -9.47
N ARG A 42 10.72 -7.34 -10.48
CA ARG A 42 10.99 -8.39 -11.48
C ARG A 42 11.51 -9.67 -10.83
N LYS A 43 12.51 -9.52 -9.94
CA LYS A 43 13.11 -10.66 -9.25
C LYS A 43 12.09 -11.37 -8.35
N VAL A 44 11.36 -10.60 -7.57
CA VAL A 44 10.36 -11.14 -6.63
C VAL A 44 9.25 -11.87 -7.39
N ARG A 45 8.76 -11.29 -8.47
CA ARG A 45 7.73 -11.95 -9.31
C ARG A 45 8.24 -13.26 -9.90
N LYS A 46 9.48 -13.28 -10.36
CA LYS A 46 10.10 -14.51 -10.87
C LYS A 46 10.23 -15.58 -9.79
N ASP A 47 10.63 -15.19 -8.59
CA ASP A 47 10.90 -16.14 -7.49
C ASP A 47 9.61 -16.65 -6.83
N LEU A 48 8.60 -15.79 -6.65
CA LEU A 48 7.35 -16.13 -5.99
C LEU A 48 6.24 -16.63 -6.94
N GLY A 49 6.37 -16.39 -8.25
CA GLY A 49 5.37 -16.79 -9.23
C GLY A 49 4.20 -15.81 -9.36
N ASP A 50 3.22 -16.19 -10.18
CA ASP A 50 2.11 -15.30 -10.57
C ASP A 50 1.00 -15.20 -9.51
N ASP A 51 0.91 -16.17 -8.62
CA ASP A 51 -0.16 -16.23 -7.62
C ASP A 51 0.12 -15.39 -6.36
N ALA A 52 1.39 -15.04 -6.11
CA ALA A 52 1.75 -14.21 -4.97
C ALA A 52 1.38 -12.74 -5.21
N ILE A 53 0.96 -12.07 -4.14
CA ILE A 53 0.72 -10.63 -4.17
C ILE A 53 2.06 -9.92 -4.05
N VAL A 54 2.36 -9.03 -5.01
CA VAL A 54 3.56 -8.19 -5.00
C VAL A 54 3.14 -6.74 -5.07
N GLY A 55 3.35 -6.01 -3.99
CA GLY A 55 3.14 -4.57 -3.93
C GLY A 55 4.45 -3.80 -3.96
N ALA A 56 4.42 -2.56 -4.44
CA ALA A 56 5.60 -1.71 -4.52
C ALA A 56 5.30 -0.30 -4.04
N PHE A 57 6.03 0.13 -3.01
CA PHE A 57 6.00 1.51 -2.55
C PHE A 57 6.95 2.36 -3.39
N CYS A 58 6.41 3.34 -4.09
CA CYS A 58 7.11 4.14 -5.08
C CYS A 58 7.27 5.61 -4.70
N HIS A 59 7.15 5.95 -3.42
CA HIS A 59 7.26 7.32 -2.90
C HIS A 59 6.32 8.27 -3.66
N ASN A 60 6.86 9.26 -4.36
CA ASN A 60 6.08 10.19 -5.21
C ASN A 60 6.46 10.07 -6.70
N SER A 61 7.09 8.97 -7.08
CA SER A 61 7.63 8.77 -8.43
C SER A 61 6.63 8.05 -9.33
N ARG A 62 6.03 8.76 -10.28
CA ARG A 62 5.23 8.16 -11.36
C ARG A 62 6.02 7.13 -12.14
N HIS A 63 7.28 7.45 -12.43
CA HIS A 63 8.16 6.58 -13.21
C HIS A 63 8.35 5.24 -12.52
N ASP A 64 8.67 5.25 -11.23
CA ASP A 64 8.85 4.01 -10.46
C ASP A 64 7.54 3.22 -10.39
N GLY A 65 6.41 3.89 -10.19
CA GLY A 65 5.11 3.24 -10.17
C GLY A 65 4.77 2.56 -11.49
N MET A 66 4.95 3.26 -12.61
CA MET A 66 4.74 2.69 -13.94
C MET A 66 5.65 1.49 -14.20
N THR A 67 6.93 1.64 -13.89
CA THR A 67 7.91 0.56 -14.04
C THR A 67 7.55 -0.65 -13.17
N ALA A 68 7.15 -0.42 -11.92
CA ALA A 68 6.71 -1.50 -11.04
C ALA A 68 5.51 -2.27 -11.63
N GLY A 69 4.53 -1.54 -12.16
CA GLY A 69 3.37 -2.15 -12.84
C GLY A 69 3.77 -2.98 -14.05
N GLU A 70 4.64 -2.45 -14.90
CA GLU A 70 5.16 -3.16 -16.08
C GLU A 70 5.95 -4.42 -15.73
N LEU A 71 6.62 -4.42 -14.58
CA LEU A 71 7.38 -5.56 -14.08
C LEU A 71 6.55 -6.60 -13.34
N GLY A 72 5.25 -6.35 -13.16
CA GLY A 72 4.31 -7.32 -12.61
C GLY A 72 3.86 -7.06 -11.17
N ALA A 73 3.99 -5.84 -10.66
CA ALA A 73 3.39 -5.51 -9.37
C ALA A 73 1.86 -5.57 -9.45
N ASP A 74 1.22 -6.13 -8.43
CA ASP A 74 -0.25 -6.21 -8.33
C ASP A 74 -0.87 -4.90 -7.88
N TYR A 75 -0.12 -4.11 -7.13
CA TYR A 75 -0.50 -2.76 -6.74
C TYR A 75 0.75 -1.91 -6.53
N VAL A 76 0.57 -0.60 -6.59
CA VAL A 76 1.60 0.37 -6.20
C VAL A 76 1.06 1.24 -5.07
N SER A 77 1.94 1.74 -4.23
CA SER A 77 1.58 2.73 -3.23
C SER A 77 2.44 3.99 -3.37
N PHE A 78 1.81 5.13 -3.12
CA PHE A 78 2.48 6.42 -3.07
C PHE A 78 2.26 7.09 -1.72
N GLY A 79 3.26 7.78 -1.24
CA GLY A 79 3.23 8.48 0.02
C GLY A 79 4.58 9.15 0.37
N PRO A 80 4.63 9.88 1.48
CA PRO A 80 3.49 10.23 2.34
C PRO A 80 2.55 11.24 1.68
N VAL A 81 1.26 11.11 1.90
CA VAL A 81 0.26 12.05 1.38
C VAL A 81 0.04 13.24 2.31
N GLY A 82 0.30 13.04 3.60
CA GLY A 82 0.27 14.10 4.60
C GLY A 82 1.66 14.61 4.97
N VAL A 83 1.70 15.63 5.81
CA VAL A 83 2.95 16.18 6.33
C VAL A 83 3.49 15.26 7.43
N THR A 84 4.74 14.83 7.31
CA THR A 84 5.41 14.05 8.32
C THR A 84 6.69 14.78 8.80
N PRO A 85 7.08 14.62 10.08
CA PRO A 85 8.36 15.14 10.56
C PRO A 85 9.56 14.31 10.10
N LEU A 86 9.31 13.14 9.51
CA LEU A 86 10.33 12.22 9.03
C LEU A 86 10.45 12.30 7.51
N GLY A 87 11.68 12.24 7.00
CA GLY A 87 11.94 12.25 5.58
C GLY A 87 12.46 13.59 5.06
N ASP A 88 12.49 13.74 3.75
CA ASP A 88 13.02 14.90 3.04
C ASP A 88 11.98 15.99 2.73
N GLY A 89 10.79 15.89 3.31
CA GLY A 89 9.69 16.80 3.10
C GLY A 89 8.90 16.58 1.81
N ARG A 90 9.26 15.61 1.01
CA ARG A 90 8.53 15.27 -0.23
C ARG A 90 7.20 14.59 0.11
N GLN A 91 6.17 14.95 -0.64
CA GLN A 91 4.84 14.37 -0.51
C GLN A 91 4.37 13.82 -1.85
N ALA A 92 3.50 12.81 -1.78
CA ALA A 92 2.73 12.36 -2.92
C ALA A 92 1.49 13.26 -3.03
N GLU A 93 1.50 14.15 -4.01
CA GLU A 93 0.44 15.15 -4.19
C GLU A 93 -0.84 14.53 -4.76
N PRO A 94 -2.03 15.12 -4.48
CA PRO A 94 -3.29 14.63 -5.05
C PRO A 94 -3.30 14.50 -6.57
N ASP A 95 -2.57 15.37 -7.28
CA ASP A 95 -2.45 15.32 -8.74
C ASP A 95 -1.88 14.00 -9.25
N LEU A 96 -0.97 13.40 -8.50
CA LEU A 96 -0.41 12.10 -8.83
C LEU A 96 -1.49 11.02 -8.86
N PHE A 97 -2.34 10.97 -7.85
CA PHE A 97 -3.43 9.99 -7.74
C PHE A 97 -4.49 10.21 -8.81
N GLN A 98 -4.87 11.46 -9.06
CA GLN A 98 -5.82 11.81 -10.11
C GLN A 98 -5.30 11.37 -11.48
N TRP A 99 -4.06 11.68 -11.80
CA TRP A 99 -3.42 11.24 -13.04
C TRP A 99 -3.37 9.72 -13.14
N TRP A 100 -2.96 9.04 -12.06
CA TRP A 100 -2.86 7.58 -12.02
C TRP A 100 -4.21 6.92 -12.29
N SER A 101 -5.27 7.40 -11.64
CA SER A 101 -6.62 6.86 -11.81
C SER A 101 -7.16 6.97 -13.24
N GLN A 102 -6.67 7.95 -14.00
CA GLN A 102 -7.10 8.16 -15.38
C GLN A 102 -6.25 7.40 -16.41
N MET A 103 -5.00 7.17 -16.11
CA MET A 103 -4.02 6.70 -17.09
C MET A 103 -3.53 5.27 -16.86
N ILE A 104 -3.63 4.76 -15.67
CA ILE A 104 -3.01 3.49 -15.28
C ILE A 104 -4.07 2.56 -14.64
N GLU A 105 -4.09 1.30 -15.08
CA GLU A 105 -5.04 0.31 -14.57
C GLU A 105 -4.59 -0.36 -13.25
N VAL A 106 -3.28 -0.37 -12.98
CA VAL A 106 -2.76 -0.99 -11.75
C VAL A 106 -3.34 -0.30 -10.52
N PRO A 107 -3.91 -1.04 -9.56
CA PRO A 107 -4.46 -0.47 -8.34
C PRO A 107 -3.45 0.38 -7.56
N VAL A 108 -3.92 1.47 -7.00
CA VAL A 108 -3.08 2.42 -6.25
C VAL A 108 -3.53 2.55 -4.80
N VAL A 109 -2.55 2.61 -3.91
CA VAL A 109 -2.72 2.81 -2.48
C VAL A 109 -2.16 4.17 -2.09
N ALA A 110 -2.93 4.97 -1.37
CA ALA A 110 -2.44 6.20 -0.73
C ALA A 110 -2.09 5.90 0.73
N GLU A 111 -0.91 6.30 1.15
CA GLU A 111 -0.45 6.06 2.52
C GLU A 111 0.41 7.20 3.07
N GLY A 112 0.62 7.19 4.38
CA GLY A 112 1.51 8.12 5.08
C GLY A 112 0.83 9.40 5.55
N ALA A 113 0.67 9.51 6.86
CA ALA A 113 0.08 10.66 7.55
C ALA A 113 -1.31 11.05 7.02
N LEU A 114 -2.16 10.04 6.84
CA LEU A 114 -3.55 10.23 6.43
C LEU A 114 -4.38 10.88 7.55
N ASP A 115 -5.26 11.79 7.16
CA ASP A 115 -6.33 12.31 8.00
C ASP A 115 -7.67 12.22 7.26
N LEU A 116 -8.76 12.53 7.94
CA LEU A 116 -10.09 12.41 7.33
C LEU A 116 -10.29 13.34 6.12
N PRO A 117 -9.85 14.61 6.14
CA PRO A 117 -9.93 15.46 4.96
C PRO A 117 -9.17 14.92 3.75
N LEU A 118 -7.94 14.40 3.95
CA LEU A 118 -7.13 13.82 2.87
C LEU A 118 -7.81 12.57 2.28
N VAL A 119 -8.36 11.71 3.12
CA VAL A 119 -9.09 10.51 2.65
C VAL A 119 -10.28 10.93 1.78
N ARG A 120 -11.07 11.90 2.22
CA ARG A 120 -12.19 12.41 1.42
C ARG A 120 -11.74 12.98 0.07
N GLN A 121 -10.63 13.72 0.07
CA GLN A 121 -10.07 14.31 -1.14
C GLN A 121 -9.58 13.26 -2.12
N LEU A 122 -8.91 12.20 -1.63
CA LEU A 122 -8.28 11.17 -2.45
C LEU A 122 -9.20 10.00 -2.80
N ALA A 123 -10.31 9.81 -2.09
CA ALA A 123 -11.20 8.68 -2.29
C ALA A 123 -11.68 8.49 -3.74
N PRO A 124 -11.96 9.55 -4.54
CA PRO A 124 -12.35 9.38 -5.94
C PRO A 124 -11.24 8.84 -6.85
N TYR A 125 -9.98 8.92 -6.41
CA TYR A 125 -8.81 8.62 -7.24
C TYR A 125 -7.95 7.47 -6.74
N THR A 126 -8.36 6.83 -5.65
CA THR A 126 -7.54 5.85 -4.95
C THR A 126 -8.34 4.57 -4.74
N ASP A 127 -7.73 3.42 -5.01
CA ASP A 127 -8.37 2.13 -4.81
C ASP A 127 -8.33 1.70 -3.34
N PHE A 128 -7.23 2.02 -2.63
CA PHE A 128 -7.01 1.63 -1.24
C PHE A 128 -6.29 2.72 -0.46
N PHE A 129 -6.49 2.70 0.85
CA PHE A 129 -5.74 3.53 1.79
C PHE A 129 -4.94 2.65 2.75
N GLY A 130 -3.66 2.97 2.92
CA GLY A 130 -2.78 2.32 3.89
C GLY A 130 -2.79 3.06 5.22
N LEU A 131 -3.39 2.47 6.23
CA LEU A 131 -3.45 3.03 7.58
C LEU A 131 -2.38 2.40 8.46
N GLY A 132 -1.60 3.22 9.15
CA GLY A 132 -0.55 2.81 10.05
C GLY A 132 -0.66 3.52 11.41
N PRO A 133 0.30 4.39 11.76
CA PRO A 133 0.29 5.09 13.04
C PRO A 133 -1.00 5.88 13.32
N GLU A 134 -1.67 6.40 12.30
CA GLU A 134 -2.96 7.10 12.42
C GLU A 134 -4.00 6.25 13.14
N LEU A 135 -3.94 4.94 12.93
CA LEU A 135 -4.85 3.97 13.51
C LEU A 135 -4.31 3.43 14.84
N TRP A 136 -3.08 2.91 14.81
CA TRP A 136 -2.51 2.17 15.93
C TRP A 136 -2.11 3.05 17.11
N SER A 137 -1.85 4.35 16.87
CA SER A 137 -1.54 5.32 17.92
C SER A 137 -2.78 5.99 18.50
N SER A 138 -3.98 5.72 17.99
CA SER A 138 -5.21 6.28 18.51
C SER A 138 -5.65 5.56 19.79
N GLU A 139 -6.42 6.26 20.62
CA GLU A 139 -6.96 5.69 21.87
C GLU A 139 -7.94 4.55 21.61
N ASP A 140 -8.73 4.66 20.52
CA ASP A 140 -9.68 3.64 20.09
C ASP A 140 -9.49 3.34 18.59
N PRO A 141 -8.61 2.38 18.25
CA PRO A 141 -8.33 2.03 16.85
C PRO A 141 -9.58 1.63 16.07
N MET A 142 -10.54 0.96 16.67
CA MET A 142 -11.76 0.55 16.00
C MET A 142 -12.63 1.74 15.62
N ALA A 143 -12.83 2.69 16.53
CA ALA A 143 -13.59 3.91 16.26
C ALA A 143 -12.89 4.76 15.18
N THR A 144 -11.57 4.85 15.23
CA THR A 144 -10.75 5.54 14.24
C THR A 144 -10.90 4.89 12.87
N LEU A 145 -10.81 3.56 12.79
CA LEU A 145 -11.01 2.81 11.54
C LEU A 145 -12.40 3.08 10.95
N GLN A 146 -13.44 3.05 11.77
CA GLN A 146 -14.80 3.33 11.31
C GLN A 146 -14.95 4.75 10.75
N ALA A 147 -14.28 5.74 11.38
CA ALA A 147 -14.28 7.11 10.87
C ALA A 147 -13.58 7.21 9.50
N PHE A 148 -12.46 6.52 9.30
CA PHE A 148 -11.79 6.46 8.00
C PHE A 148 -12.65 5.78 6.94
N ILE A 149 -13.29 4.66 7.27
CA ILE A 149 -14.21 3.96 6.35
C ILE A 149 -15.36 4.89 5.92
N ALA A 150 -15.95 5.63 6.85
CA ALA A 150 -17.00 6.59 6.55
C ALA A 150 -16.50 7.72 5.63
N ALA A 151 -15.26 8.16 5.79
CA ALA A 151 -14.66 9.20 4.95
C ALA A 151 -14.38 8.75 3.50
N MET A 152 -14.28 7.45 3.26
CA MET A 152 -14.07 6.88 1.91
C MET A 152 -15.34 6.85 1.05
N ARG A 153 -16.48 7.05 1.65
CA ARG A 153 -17.79 6.91 0.98
C ARG A 153 -18.32 8.21 0.43
#